data_880789eb3ec9d04aee3f9e7769f5c842
#
_entry.id   880789eb3ec9d04aee3f9e7769f5c842
#
_cell.length_a   1.000
_cell.length_b   1.000
_cell.length_c   1.000
_cell.angle_alpha   90.00
_cell.angle_beta   90.00
_cell.angle_gamma   90.00
#
_symmetry.space_group_name_H-M   'P 1'
#
loop_
_entity.id
_entity.type
_entity.pdbx_description
1 polymer ?
#
loop_
_entity_poly.entity_id
_entity_poly.type
_entity_poly.pdbx_seq_one_letter_code
_entity_poly.pdbx_strand_id
1 'polypeptide(L)'
;IKTLTFFNTVKPGIHIIKVDSRTMEPLTNVKFRISLVGGTFSKEYVTDKNGEIDLTALEPGAYTVEEITAPNGYLMDEAKRIIQINAGENARFVFTNTEKPVLSVVKYDAENDTYLAGATFRIAKIEDGSHYLDRVTDTNGRISISDLEPGVYSVKEIAAPSGYVLNDTEYHAELFPGKDSILVVNNEKKPNLKIVKADAVTGTPISG
;
A
#
# COMPACT_ATOMS: atom_id res chain seq x y z
N ILE A 1 -13.95 -70.39 10.21
CA ILE A 1 -12.97 -69.30 10.27
C ILE A 1 -13.74 -67.99 10.12
N LYS A 2 -13.72 -67.09 11.10
CA LYS A 2 -14.26 -65.73 11.02
C LYS A 2 -13.14 -64.82 10.57
N THR A 3 -13.32 -64.16 9.40
CA THR A 3 -12.40 -63.13 8.90
C THR A 3 -12.84 -61.77 9.43
N LEU A 4 -11.95 -61.04 10.06
CA LEU A 4 -12.17 -59.67 10.48
C LEU A 4 -11.32 -58.77 9.57
N THR A 5 -11.97 -57.86 8.85
CA THR A 5 -11.29 -56.91 7.95
C THR A 5 -11.28 -55.54 8.56
N PHE A 6 -10.12 -54.92 8.64
CA PHE A 6 -9.92 -53.53 9.10
C PHE A 6 -9.62 -52.66 7.88
N PHE A 7 -10.27 -51.51 7.82
CA PHE A 7 -10.01 -50.48 6.83
C PHE A 7 -9.39 -49.27 7.48
N ASN A 8 -8.27 -48.80 6.95
CA ASN A 8 -7.65 -47.53 7.36
C ASN A 8 -7.89 -46.49 6.28
N THR A 9 -8.29 -45.28 6.68
CA THR A 9 -8.43 -44.16 5.78
C THR A 9 -7.18 -43.27 5.91
N VAL A 10 -6.69 -42.77 4.76
CA VAL A 10 -5.57 -41.83 4.74
C VAL A 10 -5.99 -40.55 5.47
N LYS A 11 -5.11 -40.06 6.33
CA LYS A 11 -5.33 -38.74 6.99
C LYS A 11 -5.32 -37.64 5.94
N PRO A 12 -6.21 -36.66 6.04
CA PRO A 12 -6.32 -35.57 5.08
C PRO A 12 -5.18 -34.54 5.22
N GLY A 13 -5.10 -33.67 4.22
CA GLY A 13 -4.19 -32.53 4.22
C GLY A 13 -4.90 -31.22 3.83
N ILE A 14 -4.23 -30.11 4.07
CA ILE A 14 -4.59 -28.78 3.59
C ILE A 14 -3.45 -28.27 2.73
N HIS A 15 -3.76 -27.84 1.52
CA HIS A 15 -2.86 -27.10 0.64
C HIS A 15 -3.36 -25.66 0.51
N ILE A 16 -2.63 -24.70 1.04
CA ILE A 16 -2.91 -23.26 0.95
C ILE A 16 -2.01 -22.67 -0.11
N ILE A 17 -2.58 -21.84 -0.97
CA ILE A 17 -1.88 -21.04 -1.97
C ILE A 17 -2.21 -19.58 -1.71
N LYS A 18 -1.18 -18.75 -1.52
CA LYS A 18 -1.29 -17.33 -1.31
C LYS A 18 -0.75 -16.58 -2.51
N VAL A 19 -1.59 -15.70 -3.08
CA VAL A 19 -1.26 -14.95 -4.30
C VAL A 19 -1.69 -13.49 -4.20
N ASP A 20 -1.11 -12.65 -5.05
CA ASP A 20 -1.60 -11.30 -5.33
C ASP A 20 -2.98 -11.35 -6.00
N SER A 21 -3.91 -10.48 -5.59
CA SER A 21 -5.30 -10.50 -6.07
C SER A 21 -5.46 -10.09 -7.53
N ARG A 22 -4.50 -9.36 -8.10
CA ARG A 22 -4.53 -8.82 -9.46
C ARG A 22 -3.66 -9.61 -10.43
N THR A 23 -2.41 -9.90 -10.02
CA THR A 23 -1.43 -10.56 -10.88
C THR A 23 -1.45 -12.07 -10.78
N MET A 24 -2.02 -12.61 -9.69
CA MET A 24 -1.98 -14.02 -9.31
C MET A 24 -0.56 -14.55 -9.03
N GLU A 25 0.42 -13.66 -8.89
CA GLU A 25 1.79 -14.03 -8.52
C GLU A 25 1.85 -14.51 -7.07
N PRO A 26 2.70 -15.52 -6.77
CA PRO A 26 2.84 -16.07 -5.43
C PRO A 26 3.31 -15.05 -4.39
N LEU A 27 2.67 -15.05 -3.20
CA LEU A 27 3.08 -14.21 -2.07
C LEU A 27 3.80 -15.05 -1.00
N THR A 28 5.06 -14.75 -0.80
CA THR A 28 5.95 -15.43 0.14
C THR A 28 5.95 -14.76 1.51
N ASN A 29 6.38 -15.49 2.54
CA ASN A 29 6.52 -14.98 3.92
C ASN A 29 5.20 -14.48 4.55
N VAL A 30 4.07 -14.92 4.04
CA VAL A 30 2.75 -14.67 4.64
C VAL A 30 2.52 -15.67 5.76
N LYS A 31 2.18 -15.19 6.94
CA LYS A 31 1.97 -16.04 8.09
C LYS A 31 0.50 -16.32 8.33
N PHE A 32 0.17 -17.60 8.45
CA PHE A 32 -1.17 -18.09 8.77
C PHE A 32 -1.16 -18.80 10.13
N ARG A 33 -2.26 -18.63 10.88
CA ARG A 33 -2.60 -19.50 12.00
C ARG A 33 -3.69 -20.46 11.59
N ILE A 34 -3.45 -21.76 11.83
CA ILE A 34 -4.39 -22.84 11.51
C ILE A 34 -4.73 -23.57 12.81
N SER A 35 -6.02 -23.61 13.15
CA SER A 35 -6.48 -24.15 14.43
C SER A 35 -7.68 -25.06 14.24
N LEU A 36 -7.71 -26.22 14.91
CA LEU A 36 -8.87 -27.13 14.92
C LEU A 36 -9.98 -26.52 15.80
N VAL A 37 -11.16 -26.37 15.24
CA VAL A 37 -12.32 -25.85 15.98
C VAL A 37 -12.73 -26.83 17.08
N GLY A 38 -12.77 -26.36 18.32
CA GLY A 38 -13.08 -27.21 19.47
C GLY A 38 -11.97 -28.16 19.92
N GLY A 39 -10.80 -28.12 19.28
CA GLY A 39 -9.64 -28.93 19.61
C GLY A 39 -8.48 -28.15 20.21
N THR A 40 -7.37 -28.82 20.48
CA THR A 40 -6.14 -28.22 21.04
C THR A 40 -5.10 -27.86 19.97
N PHE A 41 -5.30 -28.32 18.72
CA PHE A 41 -4.34 -27.98 17.64
C PHE A 41 -4.47 -26.53 17.25
N SER A 42 -3.34 -25.80 17.34
CA SER A 42 -3.20 -24.43 16.84
C SER A 42 -1.72 -24.20 16.52
N LYS A 43 -1.39 -23.92 15.27
CA LYS A 43 -0.01 -23.68 14.82
C LYS A 43 0.05 -22.58 13.79
N GLU A 44 1.22 -21.93 13.73
CA GLU A 44 1.56 -20.91 12.74
C GLU A 44 2.41 -21.53 11.64
N TYR A 45 2.13 -21.12 10.41
CA TYR A 45 2.82 -21.54 9.20
C TYR A 45 3.08 -20.33 8.32
N VAL A 46 4.15 -20.40 7.54
CA VAL A 46 4.59 -19.31 6.65
C VAL A 46 4.62 -19.85 5.23
N THR A 47 4.11 -19.07 4.28
CA THR A 47 4.16 -19.44 2.86
C THR A 47 5.59 -19.51 2.36
N ASP A 48 5.89 -20.54 1.59
CA ASP A 48 7.20 -20.78 0.98
C ASP A 48 7.45 -19.84 -0.24
N LYS A 49 8.53 -20.13 -0.99
CA LYS A 49 8.90 -19.38 -2.21
C LYS A 49 7.86 -19.46 -3.34
N ASN A 50 6.95 -20.41 -3.30
CA ASN A 50 5.86 -20.58 -4.27
C ASN A 50 4.55 -20.00 -3.73
N GLY A 51 4.55 -19.36 -2.55
CA GLY A 51 3.35 -18.89 -1.88
C GLY A 51 2.52 -20.01 -1.24
N GLU A 52 3.12 -21.17 -0.95
CA GLU A 52 2.39 -22.37 -0.56
C GLU A 52 2.63 -22.78 0.90
N ILE A 53 1.61 -23.40 1.50
CA ILE A 53 1.68 -24.13 2.76
C ILE A 53 1.04 -25.49 2.54
N ASP A 54 1.81 -26.57 2.76
CA ASP A 54 1.34 -27.93 2.70
C ASP A 54 1.27 -28.55 4.10
N LEU A 55 0.07 -28.95 4.51
CA LEU A 55 -0.17 -29.68 5.75
C LEU A 55 -0.67 -31.05 5.44
N THR A 56 0.00 -32.05 6.00
CA THR A 56 -0.36 -33.46 5.81
C THR A 56 -0.72 -34.11 7.14
N ALA A 57 -1.41 -35.24 7.08
CA ALA A 57 -1.71 -36.07 8.26
C ALA A 57 -2.53 -35.35 9.34
N LEU A 58 -3.42 -34.44 8.95
CA LEU A 58 -4.35 -33.77 9.84
C LEU A 58 -5.45 -34.74 10.33
N GLU A 59 -6.07 -34.43 11.47
CA GLU A 59 -7.30 -35.10 11.87
C GLU A 59 -8.48 -34.50 11.08
N PRO A 60 -9.46 -35.32 10.63
CA PRO A 60 -10.69 -34.79 10.04
C PRO A 60 -11.42 -33.85 11.00
N GLY A 61 -11.94 -32.73 10.49
CA GLY A 61 -12.62 -31.74 11.33
C GLY A 61 -12.72 -30.36 10.68
N ALA A 62 -13.29 -29.41 11.41
CA ALA A 62 -13.35 -28.00 11.00
C ALA A 62 -12.11 -27.27 11.47
N TYR A 63 -11.42 -26.57 10.58
CA TYR A 63 -10.25 -25.76 10.88
C TYR A 63 -10.52 -24.31 10.61
N THR A 64 -10.10 -23.44 11.53
CA THR A 64 -10.01 -22.01 11.29
C THR A 64 -8.66 -21.70 10.65
N VAL A 65 -8.69 -20.99 9.54
CA VAL A 65 -7.51 -20.47 8.83
C VAL A 65 -7.57 -18.95 8.87
N GLU A 66 -6.54 -18.33 9.42
CA GLU A 66 -6.46 -16.90 9.68
C GLU A 66 -5.08 -16.41 9.24
N GLU A 67 -5.04 -15.36 8.40
CA GLU A 67 -3.82 -14.64 8.11
C GLU A 67 -3.46 -13.76 9.31
N ILE A 68 -2.21 -13.80 9.76
CA ILE A 68 -1.73 -13.01 10.91
C ILE A 68 -0.64 -12.02 10.54
N THR A 69 -0.02 -12.14 9.37
CA THR A 69 0.86 -11.12 8.80
C THR A 69 0.78 -11.16 7.29
N ALA A 70 0.59 -9.98 6.67
CA ALA A 70 0.73 -9.78 5.23
C ALA A 70 2.19 -9.46 4.85
N PRO A 71 2.60 -9.63 3.58
CA PRO A 71 3.87 -9.11 3.09
C PRO A 71 3.88 -7.57 3.11
N ASN A 72 5.07 -6.98 3.13
CA ASN A 72 5.20 -5.52 2.98
C ASN A 72 4.55 -5.05 1.66
N GLY A 73 3.85 -3.93 1.72
CA GLY A 73 3.15 -3.37 0.56
C GLY A 73 1.77 -3.97 0.29
N TYR A 74 1.31 -4.92 1.10
CA TYR A 74 -0.01 -5.55 0.99
C TYR A 74 -0.90 -5.26 2.18
N LEU A 75 -2.20 -5.25 1.91
CA LEU A 75 -3.24 -5.23 2.94
C LEU A 75 -3.43 -6.65 3.48
N MET A 76 -3.57 -6.77 4.80
CA MET A 76 -3.87 -8.05 5.45
C MET A 76 -5.32 -8.47 5.18
N ASP A 77 -5.54 -9.76 4.89
CA ASP A 77 -6.88 -10.36 4.88
C ASP A 77 -7.28 -10.70 6.33
N GLU A 78 -8.09 -9.84 6.95
CA GLU A 78 -8.55 -10.04 8.34
C GLU A 78 -9.63 -11.12 8.49
N ALA A 79 -10.10 -11.70 7.39
CA ALA A 79 -11.17 -12.68 7.40
C ALA A 79 -10.68 -14.04 7.93
N LYS A 80 -11.29 -14.50 9.02
CA LYS A 80 -11.15 -15.87 9.49
C LYS A 80 -12.04 -16.79 8.66
N ARG A 81 -11.46 -17.83 8.04
CA ARG A 81 -12.20 -18.80 7.25
C ARG A 81 -12.26 -20.13 7.97
N ILE A 82 -13.45 -20.72 8.04
CA ILE A 82 -13.64 -22.08 8.56
C ILE A 82 -13.68 -23.04 7.39
N ILE A 83 -12.81 -24.04 7.43
CA ILE A 83 -12.61 -25.04 6.37
C ILE A 83 -12.93 -26.40 6.94
N GLN A 84 -13.83 -27.16 6.31
CA GLN A 84 -14.13 -28.55 6.66
C GLN A 84 -13.15 -29.48 5.95
N ILE A 85 -12.49 -30.34 6.70
CA ILE A 85 -11.56 -31.35 6.20
C ILE A 85 -12.14 -32.76 6.46
N ASN A 86 -12.32 -33.54 5.40
CA ASN A 86 -12.86 -34.88 5.47
C ASN A 86 -11.75 -35.93 5.38
N ALA A 87 -11.98 -37.10 6.00
CA ALA A 87 -11.05 -38.22 5.94
C ALA A 87 -10.79 -38.67 4.50
N GLY A 88 -9.51 -38.86 4.15
CA GLY A 88 -9.10 -39.31 2.81
C GLY A 88 -9.07 -38.24 1.72
N GLU A 89 -9.36 -36.98 2.05
CA GLU A 89 -9.39 -35.87 1.10
C GLU A 89 -8.30 -34.86 1.41
N ASN A 90 -7.64 -34.33 0.35
CA ASN A 90 -6.78 -33.16 0.45
C ASN A 90 -7.55 -31.92 -0.03
N ALA A 91 -7.69 -30.94 0.83
CA ALA A 91 -8.38 -29.71 0.51
C ALA A 91 -7.39 -28.63 0.03
N ARG A 92 -7.73 -27.94 -1.08
CA ARG A 92 -6.92 -26.88 -1.67
C ARG A 92 -7.66 -25.55 -1.58
N PHE A 93 -6.98 -24.51 -1.07
CA PHE A 93 -7.54 -23.17 -0.89
C PHE A 93 -6.61 -22.11 -1.42
N VAL A 94 -7.17 -21.14 -2.14
CA VAL A 94 -6.47 -19.95 -2.61
C VAL A 94 -6.89 -18.76 -1.76
N PHE A 95 -5.90 -18.04 -1.23
CA PHE A 95 -6.07 -16.79 -0.50
C PHE A 95 -5.36 -15.68 -1.28
N THR A 96 -5.96 -14.51 -1.32
CA THR A 96 -5.40 -13.36 -2.03
C THR A 96 -5.10 -12.22 -1.06
N ASN A 97 -4.07 -11.41 -1.34
CA ASN A 97 -3.91 -10.09 -0.76
C ASN A 97 -3.92 -9.04 -1.86
N THR A 98 -4.36 -7.85 -1.50
CA THR A 98 -4.39 -6.70 -2.39
C THR A 98 -3.27 -5.74 -2.02
N GLU A 99 -2.55 -5.21 -3.01
CA GLU A 99 -1.52 -4.20 -2.80
C GLU A 99 -2.09 -2.96 -2.10
N LYS A 100 -1.29 -2.35 -1.24
CA LYS A 100 -1.60 -1.02 -0.70
C LYS A 100 -1.57 0.01 -1.82
N PRO A 101 -2.38 1.08 -1.72
CA PRO A 101 -2.36 2.15 -2.72
C PRO A 101 -1.04 2.93 -2.70
N VAL A 102 -0.66 3.47 -3.86
CA VAL A 102 0.43 4.45 -3.97
C VAL A 102 -0.17 5.83 -4.15
N LEU A 103 0.23 6.79 -3.31
CA LEU A 103 -0.04 8.21 -3.49
C LEU A 103 1.16 8.89 -4.13
N SER A 104 0.96 9.46 -5.31
CA SER A 104 1.95 10.32 -5.98
C SER A 104 1.48 11.77 -5.95
N VAL A 105 2.32 12.69 -5.44
CA VAL A 105 2.12 14.13 -5.58
C VAL A 105 3.10 14.66 -6.61
N VAL A 106 2.61 15.39 -7.60
CA VAL A 106 3.41 15.98 -8.67
C VAL A 106 3.34 17.50 -8.54
N LYS A 107 4.48 18.14 -8.36
CA LYS A 107 4.61 19.59 -8.29
C LYS A 107 5.02 20.15 -9.64
N TYR A 108 4.27 21.13 -10.14
CA TYR A 108 4.35 21.57 -11.51
C TYR A 108 4.19 23.08 -11.65
N ASP A 109 4.93 23.68 -12.57
CA ASP A 109 4.77 25.06 -13.05
C ASP A 109 4.13 25.01 -14.44
N ALA A 110 2.82 25.24 -14.50
CA ALA A 110 2.06 25.17 -15.74
C ALA A 110 2.42 26.28 -16.75
N GLU A 111 3.01 27.38 -16.28
CA GLU A 111 3.40 28.52 -17.12
C GLU A 111 4.68 28.21 -17.94
N ASN A 112 5.58 27.43 -17.34
CA ASN A 112 6.88 27.10 -17.95
C ASN A 112 7.04 25.62 -18.31
N ASP A 113 5.99 24.82 -18.15
CA ASP A 113 5.97 23.38 -18.46
C ASP A 113 7.11 22.62 -17.74
N THR A 114 7.29 22.88 -16.42
CA THR A 114 8.38 22.31 -15.66
C THR A 114 7.94 21.68 -14.34
N TYR A 115 8.59 20.61 -13.96
CA TYR A 115 8.43 19.98 -12.64
C TYR A 115 9.26 20.71 -11.58
N LEU A 116 8.72 20.83 -10.36
CA LEU A 116 9.31 21.64 -9.32
C LEU A 116 9.81 20.78 -8.14
N ALA A 117 11.12 20.72 -7.96
CA ALA A 117 11.77 20.12 -6.79
C ALA A 117 11.71 21.03 -5.57
N GLY A 118 11.79 20.46 -4.36
CA GLY A 118 11.95 21.21 -3.12
C GLY A 118 10.66 21.76 -2.51
N ALA A 119 9.49 21.43 -3.06
CA ALA A 119 8.21 21.72 -2.38
C ALA A 119 8.00 20.71 -1.24
N THR A 120 7.59 21.20 -0.07
CA THR A 120 7.26 20.33 1.07
C THR A 120 5.77 20.23 1.23
N PHE A 121 5.28 18.98 1.28
CA PHE A 121 3.88 18.66 1.49
C PHE A 121 3.68 17.95 2.83
N ARG A 122 2.61 18.32 3.52
CA ARG A 122 2.05 17.57 4.65
C ARG A 122 0.90 16.71 4.16
N ILE A 123 0.99 15.41 4.46
CA ILE A 123 0.00 14.40 4.11
C ILE A 123 -0.52 13.77 5.40
N ALA A 124 -1.83 13.81 5.64
CA ALA A 124 -2.45 13.30 6.86
C ALA A 124 -3.72 12.52 6.52
N LYS A 125 -3.95 11.37 7.17
CA LYS A 125 -5.21 10.65 7.06
C LYS A 125 -6.29 11.43 7.81
N ILE A 126 -7.41 11.73 7.15
CA ILE A 126 -8.45 12.63 7.73
C ILE A 126 -9.11 12.00 8.94
N GLU A 127 -9.37 10.70 8.91
CA GLU A 127 -10.03 9.98 10.01
C GLU A 127 -9.20 9.92 11.28
N ASP A 128 -7.87 9.90 11.17
CA ASP A 128 -6.94 9.74 12.31
C ASP A 128 -6.46 11.09 12.86
N GLY A 129 -6.34 12.13 12.03
CA GLY A 129 -6.00 13.53 12.40
C GLY A 129 -4.72 13.76 13.21
N SER A 130 -4.17 12.73 13.84
CA SER A 130 -3.06 12.80 14.79
C SER A 130 -1.69 12.53 14.16
N HIS A 131 -1.63 11.83 13.04
CA HIS A 131 -0.40 11.47 12.35
C HIS A 131 -0.33 12.10 10.97
N TYR A 132 0.79 12.74 10.67
CA TYR A 132 1.08 13.30 9.36
C TYR A 132 2.49 12.92 8.89
N LEU A 133 2.68 12.94 7.58
CA LEU A 133 3.95 12.75 6.92
C LEU A 133 4.33 14.03 6.18
N ASP A 134 5.48 14.60 6.50
CA ASP A 134 6.05 15.67 5.70
C ASP A 134 7.00 15.06 4.67
N ARG A 135 6.83 15.41 3.39
CA ARG A 135 7.62 14.91 2.26
C ARG A 135 8.00 16.06 1.33
N VAL A 136 9.17 15.95 0.74
CA VAL A 136 9.72 16.95 -0.17
C VAL A 136 9.72 16.38 -1.59
N THR A 137 9.33 17.19 -2.58
CA THR A 137 9.40 16.76 -3.98
C THR A 137 10.85 16.59 -4.43
N ASP A 138 11.12 15.49 -5.11
CA ASP A 138 12.43 15.14 -5.67
C ASP A 138 12.81 16.02 -6.87
N THR A 139 13.93 15.72 -7.53
CA THR A 139 14.42 16.43 -8.72
C THR A 139 13.48 16.37 -9.92
N ASN A 140 12.53 15.42 -9.93
CA ASN A 140 11.47 15.30 -10.93
C ASN A 140 10.16 15.92 -10.47
N GLY A 141 10.17 16.69 -9.39
CA GLY A 141 8.99 17.32 -8.81
C GLY A 141 7.98 16.32 -8.22
N ARG A 142 8.42 15.12 -7.79
CA ARG A 142 7.55 14.05 -7.33
C ARG A 142 7.77 13.69 -5.88
N ILE A 143 6.65 13.31 -5.23
CA ILE A 143 6.59 12.51 -4.02
C ILE A 143 5.89 11.22 -4.38
N SER A 144 6.37 10.07 -3.92
CA SER A 144 5.71 8.78 -4.05
C SER A 144 5.70 8.08 -2.70
N ILE A 145 4.52 7.66 -2.25
CA ILE A 145 4.31 6.99 -0.96
C ILE A 145 3.52 5.70 -1.20
N SER A 146 4.13 4.56 -0.92
CA SER A 146 3.61 3.22 -1.24
C SER A 146 3.11 2.42 -0.03
N ASP A 147 3.12 2.99 1.17
CA ASP A 147 2.78 2.25 2.40
C ASP A 147 1.64 2.90 3.20
N LEU A 148 0.75 3.60 2.48
CA LEU A 148 -0.44 4.18 3.07
C LEU A 148 -1.59 3.16 3.11
N GLU A 149 -2.38 3.20 4.20
CA GLU A 149 -3.64 2.46 4.26
C GLU A 149 -4.70 3.13 3.38
N PRO A 150 -5.67 2.38 2.85
CA PRO A 150 -6.82 2.97 2.16
C PRO A 150 -7.55 4.00 3.02
N GLY A 151 -8.14 5.01 2.40
CA GLY A 151 -8.87 6.08 3.09
C GLY A 151 -8.69 7.44 2.43
N VAL A 152 -9.19 8.48 3.07
CA VAL A 152 -9.10 9.85 2.59
C VAL A 152 -7.96 10.58 3.30
N TYR A 153 -7.09 11.21 2.51
CA TYR A 153 -5.93 11.96 2.98
C TYR A 153 -6.03 13.42 2.61
N SER A 154 -5.72 14.31 3.54
CA SER A 154 -5.41 15.70 3.21
C SER A 154 -3.97 15.81 2.72
N VAL A 155 -3.76 16.63 1.69
CA VAL A 155 -2.45 16.91 1.08
C VAL A 155 -2.33 18.42 0.95
N LYS A 156 -1.42 19.03 1.70
CA LYS A 156 -1.24 20.48 1.75
C LYS A 156 0.22 20.85 1.57
N GLU A 157 0.50 21.81 0.71
CA GLU A 157 1.83 22.38 0.61
C GLU A 157 2.11 23.25 1.85
N ILE A 158 3.20 22.98 2.55
CA ILE A 158 3.63 23.72 3.73
C ILE A 158 4.90 24.57 3.49
N ALA A 159 5.61 24.28 2.39
CA ALA A 159 6.72 25.13 1.92
C ALA A 159 6.81 25.02 0.38
N ALA A 160 6.79 26.19 -0.26
CA ALA A 160 6.93 26.27 -1.72
C ALA A 160 8.40 26.14 -2.16
N PRO A 161 8.66 25.71 -3.41
CA PRO A 161 9.98 25.80 -3.99
C PRO A 161 10.52 27.22 -4.04
N SER A 162 11.83 27.38 -4.05
CA SER A 162 12.45 28.72 -4.17
C SER A 162 11.98 29.46 -5.41
N GLY A 163 11.57 30.71 -5.25
CA GLY A 163 11.06 31.55 -6.35
C GLY A 163 9.56 31.40 -6.65
N TYR A 164 8.85 30.54 -5.92
CA TYR A 164 7.41 30.31 -6.11
C TYR A 164 6.57 30.81 -4.92
N VAL A 165 5.30 31.10 -5.19
CA VAL A 165 4.32 31.43 -4.16
C VAL A 165 3.79 30.15 -3.56
N LEU A 166 3.58 30.13 -2.23
CA LEU A 166 2.99 28.98 -1.55
C LEU A 166 1.53 28.77 -2.06
N ASN A 167 1.22 27.55 -2.46
CA ASN A 167 -0.16 27.13 -2.73
C ASN A 167 -0.76 26.60 -1.42
N ASP A 168 -1.57 27.41 -0.75
CA ASP A 168 -2.17 27.10 0.54
C ASP A 168 -3.45 26.25 0.43
N THR A 169 -3.83 25.83 -0.78
CA THR A 169 -4.98 24.94 -1.01
C THR A 169 -4.74 23.59 -0.34
N GLU A 170 -5.73 23.12 0.39
CA GLU A 170 -5.78 21.76 0.92
C GLU A 170 -6.53 20.86 -0.06
N TYR A 171 -5.83 19.84 -0.54
CA TYR A 171 -6.38 18.82 -1.45
C TYR A 171 -6.75 17.58 -0.68
N HIS A 172 -7.76 16.85 -1.18
CA HIS A 172 -8.14 15.55 -0.63
C HIS A 172 -7.86 14.45 -1.66
N ALA A 173 -7.12 13.42 -1.24
CA ALA A 173 -6.84 12.25 -2.06
C ALA A 173 -7.54 11.03 -1.43
N GLU A 174 -8.43 10.39 -2.18
CA GLU A 174 -9.07 9.15 -1.77
C GLU A 174 -8.26 7.97 -2.32
N LEU A 175 -7.78 7.11 -1.42
CA LEU A 175 -6.93 5.97 -1.73
C LEU A 175 -7.72 4.67 -1.60
N PHE A 176 -7.73 3.88 -2.66
CA PHE A 176 -8.41 2.59 -2.75
C PHE A 176 -7.40 1.44 -2.82
N PRO A 177 -7.71 0.27 -2.23
CA PRO A 177 -6.86 -0.93 -2.35
C PRO A 177 -6.47 -1.22 -3.80
N GLY A 178 -5.18 -1.47 -4.04
CA GLY A 178 -4.64 -1.84 -5.35
C GLY A 178 -4.74 -0.78 -6.45
N LYS A 179 -4.99 0.50 -6.08
CA LYS A 179 -5.10 1.59 -7.04
C LYS A 179 -4.16 2.74 -6.69
N ASP A 180 -3.39 3.17 -7.67
CA ASP A 180 -2.55 4.36 -7.55
C ASP A 180 -3.37 5.63 -7.69
N SER A 181 -3.03 6.65 -6.90
CA SER A 181 -3.61 7.98 -6.95
C SER A 181 -2.52 9.01 -7.27
N ILE A 182 -2.83 9.93 -8.21
CA ILE A 182 -1.92 11.00 -8.61
C ILE A 182 -2.60 12.35 -8.40
N LEU A 183 -1.95 13.21 -7.61
CA LEU A 183 -2.36 14.59 -7.37
C LEU A 183 -1.36 15.54 -8.01
N VAL A 184 -1.81 16.41 -8.92
CA VAL A 184 -0.98 17.44 -9.52
C VAL A 184 -1.28 18.78 -8.83
N VAL A 185 -0.24 19.43 -8.33
CA VAL A 185 -0.33 20.72 -7.62
C VAL A 185 0.56 21.74 -8.31
N ASN A 186 -0.04 22.83 -8.78
CA ASN A 186 0.66 23.91 -9.46
C ASN A 186 1.10 25.00 -8.48
N ASN A 187 2.22 25.68 -8.79
CA ASN A 187 2.60 26.94 -8.16
C ASN A 187 2.83 28.00 -9.21
N GLU A 188 2.57 29.25 -8.78
CA GLU A 188 2.87 30.46 -9.53
C GLU A 188 4.24 31.02 -9.13
N LYS A 189 4.99 31.58 -10.09
CA LYS A 189 6.23 32.29 -9.79
C LYS A 189 5.97 33.54 -8.98
N LYS A 190 6.88 33.83 -8.06
CA LYS A 190 6.90 35.14 -7.41
C LYS A 190 7.15 36.24 -8.44
N PRO A 191 6.42 37.36 -8.37
CA PRO A 191 6.67 38.48 -9.26
C PRO A 191 8.06 39.05 -9.04
N ASN A 192 8.73 39.44 -10.12
CA ASN A 192 10.01 40.13 -10.09
C ASN A 192 9.79 41.64 -10.31
N LEU A 193 10.40 42.45 -9.47
CA LEU A 193 10.45 43.89 -9.65
C LEU A 193 11.87 44.30 -10.10
N LYS A 194 11.98 44.86 -11.31
CA LYS A 194 13.21 45.47 -11.78
C LYS A 194 13.05 47.00 -11.73
N ILE A 195 13.88 47.68 -10.89
CA ILE A 195 13.93 49.13 -10.82
C ILE A 195 15.13 49.55 -11.67
N VAL A 196 14.89 50.41 -12.65
CA VAL A 196 15.95 51.02 -13.46
C VAL A 196 15.94 52.51 -13.22
N LYS A 197 17.08 53.07 -12.76
CA LYS A 197 17.31 54.49 -12.76
C LYS A 197 17.83 54.91 -14.11
N ALA A 198 17.18 55.87 -14.74
CA ALA A 198 17.57 56.35 -16.07
C ALA A 198 17.75 57.87 -16.06
N ASP A 199 18.59 58.36 -16.95
CA ASP A 199 18.72 59.77 -17.24
C ASP A 199 17.41 60.30 -17.83
N ALA A 200 16.91 61.45 -17.31
CA ALA A 200 15.61 61.99 -17.67
C ALA A 200 15.53 62.55 -19.11
N VAL A 201 16.68 62.82 -19.73
CA VAL A 201 16.75 63.41 -21.07
C VAL A 201 17.02 62.33 -22.14
N THR A 202 17.94 61.43 -21.82
CA THR A 202 18.41 60.42 -22.82
C THR A 202 17.73 59.08 -22.66
N GLY A 203 17.07 58.80 -21.51
CA GLY A 203 16.49 57.49 -21.20
C GLY A 203 17.53 56.37 -20.94
N THR A 204 18.82 56.70 -20.92
CA THR A 204 19.89 55.72 -20.70
C THR A 204 19.95 55.29 -19.24
N PRO A 205 20.12 53.98 -18.94
CA PRO A 205 20.28 53.49 -17.56
C PRO A 205 21.48 54.12 -16.88
N ILE A 206 21.31 54.61 -15.64
CA ILE A 206 22.36 55.17 -14.82
C ILE A 206 22.76 54.11 -13.81
N SER A 207 24.04 53.66 -13.86
CA SER A 207 24.64 52.83 -12.82
C SER A 207 24.93 53.64 -11.57
N GLY A 208 24.53 53.13 -10.42
CA GLY A 208 24.80 53.75 -9.14
C GLY A 208 25.19 52.76 -8.10
#